data_16187bc49003ae95f8e651d3b9996138
#
_entry.id   16187bc49003ae95f8e651d3b9996138
#
_cell.length_a   1.000
_cell.length_b   1.000
_cell.length_c   1.000
_cell.angle_alpha   90.00
_cell.angle_beta   90.00
_cell.angle_gamma   90.00
#
_symmetry.space_group_name_H-M   'P 1'
#
loop_
_entity.id
_entity.type
_entity.pdbx_description
1 polymer ?
#
loop_
_entity_poly.entity_id
_entity_poly.type
_entity_poly.pdbx_seq_one_letter_code
_entity_poly.pdbx_strand_id
1 'polypeptide(L)'
;MEPEFTAYSNSPHARVGCVECHIGAGAPSLIQSKISGTRQLFAVAFHRYPTPIPAPVKTMRPARDTCQRCHSASVYGGQKFFVHTEYALDEANAPATTVALLKIGGRAWNRTVGIHGAHVNSASHISYIATDEKRQTIAQVTYTAPDGKVTVYNSTDAPAKPEALASGEHRAMDCLDCHNRPAHTFQGPERALDRALTEGSISPQLPFIKKQALAALQHVYADRNTAQREIASTLDNFYRTNYPQTYAQDQALMKTAIGHVQSIYAQNVFPEMKVTWGTYPNNLGHTDTPGCFRCHDGNHSSAGGRTISNDCAACHDLLAVSEKDPKILTDLGLKPAPTTAANGAGK
;
A
#
# COMPACT_ATOMS: atom_id res chain seq x y z
N MET A 1 6.75 12.21 -14.36
CA MET A 1 7.26 10.81 -14.22
C MET A 1 8.16 10.62 -12.99
N GLU A 2 8.70 11.68 -12.41
CA GLU A 2 9.59 11.56 -11.23
C GLU A 2 8.95 10.80 -10.06
N PRO A 3 7.70 11.09 -9.62
CA PRO A 3 7.09 10.34 -8.52
C PRO A 3 7.02 8.83 -8.80
N GLU A 4 6.57 8.46 -9.99
CA GLU A 4 6.43 7.05 -10.37
C GLU A 4 7.79 6.34 -10.50
N PHE A 5 8.81 7.04 -11.02
CA PHE A 5 10.15 6.50 -11.12
C PHE A 5 10.79 6.31 -9.74
N THR A 6 10.61 7.28 -8.83
CA THR A 6 11.10 7.18 -7.45
C THR A 6 10.44 6.00 -6.73
N ALA A 7 9.11 5.86 -6.83
CA ALA A 7 8.40 4.74 -6.22
C ALA A 7 8.85 3.39 -6.83
N TYR A 8 9.00 3.32 -8.16
CA TYR A 8 9.52 2.12 -8.85
C TYR A 8 10.92 1.74 -8.36
N SER A 9 11.83 2.69 -8.27
CA SER A 9 13.22 2.44 -7.86
C SER A 9 13.34 1.88 -6.44
N ASN A 10 12.34 2.14 -5.60
CA ASN A 10 12.25 1.62 -4.22
C ASN A 10 11.31 0.40 -4.10
N SER A 11 10.84 -0.16 -5.22
CA SER A 11 9.91 -1.28 -5.23
C SER A 11 10.62 -2.63 -5.40
N PRO A 12 9.97 -3.75 -5.03
CA PRO A 12 10.47 -5.09 -5.36
C PRO A 12 10.65 -5.34 -6.86
N HIS A 13 10.01 -4.52 -7.71
CA HIS A 13 10.10 -4.62 -9.17
C HIS A 13 11.16 -3.69 -9.79
N ALA A 14 12.02 -3.04 -9.01
CA ALA A 14 13.05 -2.12 -9.51
C ALA A 14 14.05 -2.71 -10.54
N ARG A 15 14.07 -4.05 -10.65
CA ARG A 15 14.90 -4.78 -11.65
C ARG A 15 14.12 -5.23 -12.89
N VAL A 16 12.81 -5.00 -12.92
CA VAL A 16 11.93 -5.38 -14.05
C VAL A 16 11.81 -4.16 -14.96
N GLY A 17 12.16 -4.31 -16.23
CA GLY A 17 12.10 -3.19 -17.18
C GLY A 17 10.69 -2.62 -17.32
N CYS A 18 10.57 -1.30 -17.41
CA CYS A 18 9.28 -0.62 -17.53
C CYS A 18 8.43 -1.15 -18.70
N VAL A 19 9.11 -1.53 -19.79
CA VAL A 19 8.48 -2.04 -21.01
C VAL A 19 7.77 -3.38 -20.80
N GLU A 20 8.19 -4.20 -19.84
CA GLU A 20 7.61 -5.49 -19.55
C GLU A 20 6.14 -5.38 -19.08
N CYS A 21 5.84 -4.31 -18.34
CA CYS A 21 4.50 -4.03 -17.83
C CYS A 21 3.73 -3.06 -18.74
N HIS A 22 4.40 -2.01 -19.25
CA HIS A 22 3.72 -0.90 -19.94
C HIS A 22 3.58 -1.08 -21.46
N ILE A 23 4.48 -1.82 -22.12
CA ILE A 23 4.41 -2.03 -23.57
C ILE A 23 3.91 -3.42 -23.90
N GLY A 24 4.48 -4.45 -23.30
CA GLY A 24 4.15 -5.84 -23.54
C GLY A 24 4.63 -6.37 -24.89
N ALA A 25 4.31 -7.64 -25.18
CA ALA A 25 4.74 -8.33 -26.39
C ALA A 25 3.79 -8.09 -27.58
N GLY A 26 4.34 -8.09 -28.78
CA GLY A 26 3.63 -8.10 -30.03
C GLY A 26 3.53 -6.73 -30.74
N ALA A 27 3.40 -6.77 -32.06
CA ALA A 27 3.38 -5.60 -32.93
C ALA A 27 2.26 -4.58 -32.61
N PRO A 28 1.02 -4.98 -32.29
CA PRO A 28 -0.04 -4.04 -31.94
C PRO A 28 0.31 -3.22 -30.69
N SER A 29 0.88 -3.87 -29.65
CA SER A 29 1.29 -3.20 -28.42
C SER A 29 2.42 -2.21 -28.65
N LEU A 30 3.37 -2.55 -29.53
CA LEU A 30 4.46 -1.65 -29.91
C LEU A 30 3.92 -0.42 -30.64
N ILE A 31 3.01 -0.56 -31.59
CA ILE A 31 2.40 0.56 -32.32
C ILE A 31 1.65 1.49 -31.36
N GLN A 32 0.80 0.95 -30.50
CA GLN A 32 0.09 1.74 -29.49
C GLN A 32 1.04 2.48 -28.55
N SER A 33 2.14 1.84 -28.15
CA SER A 33 3.13 2.48 -27.28
C SER A 33 3.86 3.63 -27.98
N LYS A 34 4.15 3.52 -29.28
CA LYS A 34 4.77 4.60 -30.07
C LYS A 34 3.83 5.81 -30.21
N ILE A 35 2.55 5.56 -30.50
CA ILE A 35 1.54 6.64 -30.58
C ILE A 35 1.37 7.33 -29.23
N SER A 36 1.23 6.55 -28.15
CA SER A 36 1.13 7.07 -26.79
C SER A 36 2.38 7.85 -26.38
N GLY A 37 3.58 7.30 -26.67
CA GLY A 37 4.85 7.95 -26.36
C GLY A 37 5.04 9.27 -27.10
N THR A 38 4.67 9.34 -28.37
CA THR A 38 4.71 10.58 -29.13
C THR A 38 3.78 11.64 -28.51
N ARG A 39 2.54 11.26 -28.16
CA ARG A 39 1.61 12.16 -27.46
C ARG A 39 2.17 12.64 -26.11
N GLN A 40 2.80 11.76 -25.35
CA GLN A 40 3.43 12.12 -24.08
C GLN A 40 4.62 13.07 -24.26
N LEU A 41 5.42 12.87 -25.30
CA LEU A 41 6.52 13.78 -25.63
C LEU A 41 6.03 15.21 -25.87
N PHE A 42 4.99 15.37 -26.70
CA PHE A 42 4.36 16.66 -26.93
C PHE A 42 3.75 17.23 -25.64
N ALA A 43 3.09 16.40 -24.83
CA ALA A 43 2.51 16.85 -23.57
C ALA A 43 3.59 17.38 -22.61
N VAL A 44 4.77 16.75 -22.57
CA VAL A 44 5.90 17.22 -21.76
C VAL A 44 6.51 18.49 -22.34
N ALA A 45 6.78 18.53 -23.66
CA ALA A 45 7.38 19.69 -24.31
C ALA A 45 6.53 20.98 -24.16
N PHE A 46 5.20 20.84 -24.13
CA PHE A 46 4.27 21.95 -23.98
C PHE A 46 3.67 22.09 -22.57
N HIS A 47 4.17 21.37 -21.58
CA HIS A 47 3.68 21.36 -20.19
C HIS A 47 2.16 21.07 -20.10
N ARG A 48 1.63 20.22 -20.97
CA ARG A 48 0.21 19.84 -21.06
C ARG A 48 -0.05 18.43 -20.53
N TYR A 49 0.53 18.10 -19.39
CA TYR A 49 0.26 16.84 -18.68
C TYR A 49 -0.48 17.12 -17.38
N PRO A 50 -1.39 16.22 -16.97
CA PRO A 50 -2.09 16.38 -15.70
C PRO A 50 -1.17 16.19 -14.50
N THR A 51 -1.41 16.97 -13.45
CA THR A 51 -0.77 16.84 -12.14
C THR A 51 -1.84 16.74 -11.05
N PRO A 52 -1.90 15.66 -10.28
CA PRO A 52 -1.08 14.45 -10.39
C PRO A 52 -1.35 13.64 -11.67
N ILE A 53 -0.44 12.72 -12.01
CA ILE A 53 -0.67 11.79 -13.13
C ILE A 53 -1.87 10.89 -12.79
N PRO A 54 -2.88 10.75 -13.67
CA PRO A 54 -4.06 9.94 -13.37
C PRO A 54 -3.72 8.48 -13.13
N ALA A 55 -4.31 7.91 -12.08
CA ALA A 55 -4.27 6.49 -11.76
C ALA A 55 -5.64 6.04 -11.26
N PRO A 56 -6.08 4.83 -11.60
CA PRO A 56 -5.38 3.81 -12.39
C PRO A 56 -5.24 4.14 -13.88
N VAL A 57 -4.25 3.53 -14.54
CA VAL A 57 -4.08 3.67 -15.99
C VAL A 57 -5.19 2.91 -16.71
N LYS A 58 -6.08 3.63 -17.43
CA LYS A 58 -7.28 3.04 -18.09
C LYS A 58 -6.94 2.03 -19.19
N THR A 59 -5.78 2.17 -19.84
CA THR A 59 -5.34 1.34 -20.96
C THR A 59 -4.29 0.30 -20.57
N MET A 60 -4.22 -0.02 -19.27
CA MET A 60 -3.31 -1.06 -18.80
C MET A 60 -3.72 -2.42 -19.39
N ARG A 61 -2.73 -3.23 -19.75
CA ARG A 61 -2.95 -4.59 -20.25
C ARG A 61 -3.54 -5.47 -19.15
N PRO A 62 -4.31 -6.50 -19.51
CA PRO A 62 -4.79 -7.48 -18.54
C PRO A 62 -3.66 -8.06 -17.71
N ALA A 63 -3.86 -8.21 -16.41
CA ALA A 63 -2.85 -8.68 -15.48
C ALA A 63 -2.28 -10.06 -15.87
N ARG A 64 -3.12 -10.94 -16.46
CA ARG A 64 -2.67 -12.25 -16.96
C ARG A 64 -1.59 -12.16 -18.04
N ASP A 65 -1.63 -11.11 -18.88
CA ASP A 65 -0.68 -10.94 -19.99
C ASP A 65 0.62 -10.26 -19.52
N THR A 66 0.63 -9.70 -18.33
CA THR A 66 1.79 -9.02 -17.72
C THR A 66 2.30 -9.77 -16.50
N CYS A 67 1.51 -9.90 -15.46
CA CYS A 67 1.92 -10.43 -14.16
C CYS A 67 2.15 -11.94 -14.20
N GLN A 68 1.26 -12.70 -14.88
CA GLN A 68 1.35 -14.16 -14.90
C GLN A 68 2.49 -14.72 -15.74
N ARG A 69 3.21 -13.88 -16.47
CA ARG A 69 4.47 -14.29 -17.12
C ARG A 69 5.57 -14.62 -16.11
N CYS A 70 5.55 -13.97 -14.95
CA CYS A 70 6.52 -14.18 -13.87
C CYS A 70 5.86 -14.72 -12.59
N HIS A 71 4.61 -14.35 -12.33
CA HIS A 71 3.84 -14.75 -11.17
C HIS A 71 2.76 -15.74 -11.56
N SER A 72 2.79 -16.95 -10.98
CA SER A 72 1.73 -17.94 -11.15
C SER A 72 0.96 -18.11 -9.84
N ALA A 73 -0.36 -18.02 -9.90
CA ALA A 73 -1.22 -18.26 -8.74
C ALA A 73 -1.06 -19.67 -8.14
N SER A 74 -0.55 -20.62 -8.92
CA SER A 74 -0.23 -21.98 -8.45
C SER A 74 1.10 -22.04 -7.68
N VAL A 75 2.01 -21.11 -7.91
CA VAL A 75 3.33 -21.03 -7.25
C VAL A 75 3.27 -20.14 -6.02
N TYR A 76 2.54 -19.05 -6.11
CA TYR A 76 2.40 -18.05 -5.02
C TYR A 76 1.11 -18.30 -4.21
N GLY A 77 0.96 -19.51 -3.72
CA GLY A 77 -0.15 -19.91 -2.87
C GLY A 77 0.26 -20.15 -1.42
N GLY A 78 -0.69 -20.63 -0.62
CA GLY A 78 -0.46 -21.02 0.76
C GLY A 78 -0.80 -19.93 1.77
N GLN A 79 0.00 -19.85 2.82
CA GLN A 79 -0.19 -18.91 3.92
C GLN A 79 1.06 -18.04 4.05
N LYS A 80 0.88 -16.81 4.54
CA LYS A 80 1.98 -15.88 4.75
C LYS A 80 1.84 -15.20 6.11
N PHE A 81 2.89 -15.23 6.89
CA PHE A 81 2.96 -14.39 8.09
C PHE A 81 3.05 -12.91 7.70
N PHE A 82 2.23 -12.12 8.35
CA PHE A 82 2.29 -10.67 8.34
C PHE A 82 2.61 -10.21 9.76
N VAL A 83 3.73 -9.54 9.91
CA VAL A 83 4.18 -8.97 11.19
C VAL A 83 4.25 -7.47 10.98
N HIS A 84 3.55 -6.73 11.80
CA HIS A 84 3.54 -5.28 11.77
C HIS A 84 3.70 -4.74 13.18
N THR A 85 4.73 -3.91 13.37
CA THR A 85 4.98 -3.21 14.62
C THR A 85 4.62 -1.74 14.42
N GLU A 86 3.70 -1.26 15.22
CA GLU A 86 3.34 0.15 15.36
C GLU A 86 4.05 0.72 16.58
N TYR A 87 4.43 1.97 16.50
CA TYR A 87 5.04 2.68 17.62
C TYR A 87 4.11 3.77 18.12
N ALA A 88 3.99 3.90 19.44
CA ALA A 88 3.18 4.94 20.07
C ALA A 88 3.77 6.34 19.84
N LEU A 89 2.94 7.34 19.97
CA LEU A 89 3.33 8.76 19.89
C LEU A 89 3.80 9.31 21.27
N ASP A 90 4.23 8.41 22.15
CA ASP A 90 4.73 8.73 23.48
C ASP A 90 6.24 8.96 23.47
N GLU A 91 6.78 9.31 24.64
CA GLU A 91 8.20 9.60 24.83
C GLU A 91 9.08 8.38 24.54
N ALA A 92 8.61 7.20 24.88
CA ALA A 92 9.35 5.96 24.73
C ALA A 92 9.21 5.35 23.33
N ASN A 93 8.35 5.90 22.45
CA ASN A 93 7.97 5.29 21.18
C ASN A 93 7.63 3.81 21.37
N ALA A 94 6.73 3.50 22.32
CA ALA A 94 6.47 2.14 22.75
C ALA A 94 5.99 1.27 21.58
N PRO A 95 6.64 0.12 21.28
CA PRO A 95 6.24 -0.76 20.21
C PRO A 95 5.02 -1.61 20.57
N ALA A 96 4.15 -1.85 19.62
CA ALA A 96 3.01 -2.76 19.69
C ALA A 96 2.95 -3.58 18.40
N THR A 97 3.07 -4.89 18.49
CA THR A 97 3.20 -5.77 17.32
C THR A 97 1.94 -6.60 17.12
N THR A 98 1.46 -6.59 15.90
CA THR A 98 0.37 -7.45 15.41
C THR A 98 0.97 -8.53 14.51
N VAL A 99 0.59 -9.78 14.76
CA VAL A 99 0.98 -10.94 13.96
C VAL A 99 -0.26 -11.59 13.38
N ALA A 100 -0.34 -11.68 12.07
CA ALA A 100 -1.43 -12.35 11.37
C ALA A 100 -0.90 -13.44 10.43
N LEU A 101 -1.66 -14.50 10.27
CA LEU A 101 -1.43 -15.53 9.27
C LEU A 101 -2.40 -15.32 8.11
N LEU A 102 -1.93 -14.73 7.03
CA LEU A 102 -2.73 -14.44 5.85
C LEU A 102 -3.00 -15.74 5.07
N LYS A 103 -4.27 -16.00 4.78
CA LYS A 103 -4.74 -17.12 3.96
C LYS A 103 -4.71 -16.74 2.47
N ILE A 104 -3.49 -16.53 1.93
CA ILE A 104 -3.31 -16.12 0.53
C ILE A 104 -3.99 -17.12 -0.40
N GLY A 105 -3.77 -18.41 -0.15
CA GLY A 105 -4.41 -19.47 -0.91
C GLY A 105 -3.90 -19.53 -2.35
N GLY A 106 -4.73 -20.07 -3.22
CA GLY A 106 -4.42 -20.33 -4.60
C GLY A 106 -4.98 -21.68 -5.01
N ARG A 107 -4.39 -22.33 -6.00
CA ARG A 107 -4.78 -23.68 -6.43
C ARG A 107 -3.92 -24.72 -5.70
N ALA A 108 -4.50 -25.37 -4.70
CA ALA A 108 -3.88 -26.47 -4.00
C ALA A 108 -4.79 -27.72 -4.10
N TRP A 109 -4.22 -28.87 -4.47
CA TRP A 109 -4.92 -30.16 -4.48
C TRP A 109 -6.30 -30.13 -5.21
N ASN A 110 -6.38 -29.53 -6.39
CA ASN A 110 -7.62 -29.33 -7.15
C ASN A 110 -8.70 -28.47 -6.45
N ARG A 111 -8.37 -27.79 -5.37
CA ARG A 111 -9.25 -26.85 -4.68
C ARG A 111 -8.69 -25.44 -4.82
N THR A 112 -9.57 -24.50 -5.02
CA THR A 112 -9.28 -23.08 -4.91
C THR A 112 -9.58 -22.65 -3.48
N VAL A 113 -8.56 -22.15 -2.77
CA VAL A 113 -8.68 -21.80 -1.35
C VAL A 113 -8.05 -20.43 -1.09
N GLY A 114 -8.52 -19.77 -0.03
CA GLY A 114 -7.99 -18.49 0.41
C GLY A 114 -8.35 -17.34 -0.51
N ILE A 115 -7.66 -16.20 -0.31
CA ILE A 115 -7.93 -14.94 -1.01
C ILE A 115 -7.83 -15.11 -2.52
N HIS A 116 -6.73 -15.66 -3.04
CA HIS A 116 -6.56 -15.85 -4.48
C HIS A 116 -7.54 -16.87 -5.05
N GLY A 117 -7.85 -17.94 -4.28
CA GLY A 117 -8.81 -18.94 -4.71
C GLY A 117 -10.22 -18.38 -4.86
N ALA A 118 -10.61 -17.43 -4.03
CA ALA A 118 -11.92 -16.79 -4.10
C ALA A 118 -12.04 -15.76 -5.24
N HIS A 119 -10.94 -15.03 -5.55
CA HIS A 119 -11.02 -13.85 -6.40
C HIS A 119 -10.45 -14.01 -7.81
N VAL A 120 -9.47 -14.86 -8.01
CA VAL A 120 -8.76 -15.00 -9.31
C VAL A 120 -8.72 -16.43 -9.83
N ASN A 121 -9.69 -17.23 -9.45
CA ASN A 121 -9.82 -18.59 -9.95
C ASN A 121 -10.46 -18.62 -11.36
N SER A 122 -10.13 -19.63 -12.15
CA SER A 122 -10.63 -19.77 -13.51
C SER A 122 -12.06 -20.31 -13.63
N ALA A 123 -12.61 -20.85 -12.55
CA ALA A 123 -13.92 -21.49 -12.54
C ALA A 123 -15.06 -20.57 -12.07
N SER A 124 -14.73 -19.49 -11.35
CA SER A 124 -15.70 -18.47 -10.98
C SER A 124 -15.22 -17.10 -11.47
N HIS A 125 -16.15 -16.18 -11.66
CA HIS A 125 -15.82 -14.83 -12.13
C HIS A 125 -16.43 -13.79 -11.21
N ILE A 126 -15.63 -12.79 -10.89
CA ILE A 126 -16.08 -11.59 -10.18
C ILE A 126 -15.95 -10.40 -11.12
N SER A 127 -17.02 -9.64 -11.24
CA SER A 127 -16.99 -8.33 -11.87
C SER A 127 -17.60 -7.30 -10.92
N TYR A 128 -17.28 -6.04 -11.13
CA TYR A 128 -17.79 -4.97 -10.30
C TYR A 128 -17.99 -3.67 -11.10
N ILE A 129 -18.76 -2.76 -10.53
CA ILE A 129 -18.98 -1.41 -11.04
C ILE A 129 -18.41 -0.43 -10.03
N ALA A 130 -17.41 0.34 -10.45
CA ALA A 130 -16.85 1.46 -9.68
C ALA A 130 -17.46 2.78 -10.16
N THR A 131 -17.85 3.63 -9.22
CA THR A 131 -18.48 4.93 -9.51
C THR A 131 -17.54 6.11 -9.39
N ASP A 132 -16.30 5.89 -8.95
CA ASP A 132 -15.25 6.90 -8.90
C ASP A 132 -14.02 6.49 -9.73
N GLU A 133 -13.27 7.50 -10.19
CA GLU A 133 -12.11 7.29 -11.07
C GLU A 133 -10.98 6.48 -10.41
N LYS A 134 -10.85 6.52 -9.08
CA LYS A 134 -9.82 5.79 -8.32
C LYS A 134 -10.24 4.38 -7.94
N ARG A 135 -11.46 3.96 -8.28
CA ARG A 135 -12.06 2.65 -7.94
C ARG A 135 -12.09 2.40 -6.44
N GLN A 136 -12.34 3.44 -5.65
CA GLN A 136 -12.47 3.32 -4.20
C GLN A 136 -13.93 3.08 -3.77
N THR A 137 -14.89 3.50 -4.59
CA THR A 137 -16.33 3.31 -4.35
C THR A 137 -16.86 2.24 -5.29
N ILE A 138 -17.15 1.07 -4.74
CA ILE A 138 -17.73 -0.05 -5.48
C ILE A 138 -19.24 -0.07 -5.23
N ALA A 139 -20.01 0.19 -6.28
CA ALA A 139 -21.47 0.28 -6.17
C ALA A 139 -22.15 -1.09 -6.30
N GLN A 140 -21.56 -1.98 -7.08
CA GLN A 140 -22.13 -3.30 -7.35
C GLN A 140 -21.01 -4.32 -7.56
N VAL A 141 -21.20 -5.52 -7.05
CA VAL A 141 -20.36 -6.69 -7.30
C VAL A 141 -21.22 -7.81 -7.87
N THR A 142 -20.76 -8.43 -8.95
CA THR A 142 -21.42 -9.60 -9.56
C THR A 142 -20.49 -10.80 -9.41
N TYR A 143 -20.96 -11.83 -8.76
CA TYR A 143 -20.30 -13.12 -8.63
C TYR A 143 -20.96 -14.17 -9.51
N THR A 144 -20.20 -14.78 -10.40
CA THR A 144 -20.64 -15.92 -11.20
C THR A 144 -19.94 -17.17 -10.68
N ALA A 145 -20.71 -18.10 -10.13
CA ALA A 145 -20.22 -19.35 -9.57
C ALA A 145 -19.82 -20.34 -10.68
N PRO A 146 -19.06 -21.42 -10.37
CA PRO A 146 -18.65 -22.43 -11.33
C PRO A 146 -19.80 -23.14 -12.04
N ASP A 147 -20.98 -23.23 -11.43
CA ASP A 147 -22.21 -23.77 -11.98
C ASP A 147 -22.99 -22.78 -12.88
N GLY A 148 -22.43 -21.57 -13.09
CA GLY A 148 -23.05 -20.52 -13.87
C GLY A 148 -24.05 -19.66 -13.08
N LYS A 149 -24.31 -19.96 -11.82
CA LYS A 149 -25.23 -19.14 -11.00
C LYS A 149 -24.67 -17.76 -10.74
N VAL A 150 -25.45 -16.74 -11.08
CA VAL A 150 -25.08 -15.33 -10.89
C VAL A 150 -25.72 -14.80 -9.62
N THR A 151 -24.92 -14.12 -8.81
CA THR A 151 -25.39 -13.36 -7.63
C THR A 151 -24.88 -11.93 -7.73
N VAL A 152 -25.80 -10.98 -7.65
CA VAL A 152 -25.48 -9.54 -7.68
C VAL A 152 -25.60 -8.99 -6.27
N TYR A 153 -24.58 -8.30 -5.82
CA TYR A 153 -24.53 -7.61 -4.55
C TYR A 153 -24.46 -6.10 -4.80
N ASN A 154 -25.36 -5.34 -4.19
CA ASN A 154 -25.38 -3.89 -4.29
C ASN A 154 -24.95 -3.28 -2.96
N SER A 155 -24.26 -2.15 -3.02
CA SER A 155 -23.97 -1.35 -1.84
C SER A 155 -25.28 -0.86 -1.21
N THR A 156 -25.44 -1.06 0.09
CA THR A 156 -26.62 -0.65 0.87
C THR A 156 -26.43 0.71 1.52
N ASP A 157 -25.20 1.10 1.84
CA ASP A 157 -24.88 2.41 2.46
C ASP A 157 -24.94 3.56 1.46
N ALA A 158 -24.51 3.30 0.23
CA ALA A 158 -24.53 4.26 -0.84
C ALA A 158 -25.16 3.63 -2.10
N PRO A 159 -26.50 3.38 -2.09
CA PRO A 159 -27.16 2.79 -3.24
C PRO A 159 -26.95 3.67 -4.48
N ALA A 160 -26.30 3.12 -5.49
CA ALA A 160 -26.06 3.87 -6.71
C ALA A 160 -27.35 3.98 -7.52
N LYS A 161 -27.63 5.17 -8.04
CA LYS A 161 -28.73 5.39 -8.98
C LYS A 161 -28.46 4.63 -10.29
N PRO A 162 -29.49 4.24 -11.05
CA PRO A 162 -29.32 3.54 -12.32
C PRO A 162 -28.35 4.23 -13.28
N GLU A 163 -28.37 5.57 -13.32
CA GLU A 163 -27.49 6.37 -14.17
C GLU A 163 -26.01 6.22 -13.74
N ALA A 164 -25.74 6.19 -12.44
CA ALA A 164 -24.39 5.99 -11.90
C ALA A 164 -23.87 4.57 -12.16
N LEU A 165 -24.77 3.56 -12.10
CA LEU A 165 -24.41 2.20 -12.50
C LEU A 165 -24.12 2.09 -13.99
N ALA A 166 -24.92 2.77 -14.84
CA ALA A 166 -24.75 2.73 -16.29
C ALA A 166 -23.47 3.47 -16.74
N SER A 167 -23.11 4.56 -16.06
CA SER A 167 -21.93 5.38 -16.38
C SER A 167 -20.67 4.95 -15.63
N GLY A 168 -20.80 4.08 -14.64
CA GLY A 168 -19.69 3.56 -13.84
C GLY A 168 -18.71 2.71 -14.67
N GLU A 169 -17.52 2.51 -14.14
CA GLU A 169 -16.53 1.63 -14.77
C GLU A 169 -16.85 0.18 -14.48
N HIS A 170 -17.22 -0.58 -15.51
CA HIS A 170 -17.46 -2.02 -15.45
C HIS A 170 -16.15 -2.79 -15.61
N ARG A 171 -15.81 -3.62 -14.62
CA ARG A 171 -14.56 -4.38 -14.63
C ARG A 171 -14.76 -5.85 -14.29
N ALA A 172 -14.07 -6.70 -15.03
CA ALA A 172 -13.76 -8.04 -14.57
C ALA A 172 -12.57 -7.96 -13.61
N MET A 173 -12.70 -8.52 -12.41
CA MET A 173 -11.65 -8.48 -11.39
C MET A 173 -10.40 -9.23 -11.83
N ASP A 174 -9.25 -8.62 -11.65
CA ASP A 174 -7.95 -9.21 -11.90
C ASP A 174 -6.92 -8.84 -10.80
N CYS A 175 -5.67 -9.23 -10.97
CA CYS A 175 -4.60 -8.96 -9.99
C CYS A 175 -4.45 -7.47 -9.68
N LEU A 176 -4.70 -6.58 -10.66
CA LEU A 176 -4.51 -5.14 -10.52
C LEU A 176 -5.64 -4.46 -9.71
N ASP A 177 -6.72 -5.17 -9.40
CA ASP A 177 -7.79 -4.59 -8.59
C ASP A 177 -7.45 -4.59 -7.10
N CYS A 178 -6.57 -5.51 -6.67
CA CYS A 178 -5.98 -5.56 -5.34
C CYS A 178 -4.52 -5.06 -5.36
N HIS A 179 -3.69 -5.59 -6.25
CA HIS A 179 -2.30 -5.16 -6.42
C HIS A 179 -2.20 -3.97 -7.39
N ASN A 180 -2.92 -2.89 -7.11
CA ASN A 180 -3.07 -1.75 -8.03
C ASN A 180 -1.79 -0.88 -8.16
N ARG A 181 -0.84 -1.04 -7.23
CA ARG A 181 0.41 -0.26 -7.20
C ARG A 181 1.65 -1.15 -7.01
N PRO A 182 1.83 -2.24 -7.78
CA PRO A 182 2.86 -3.25 -7.49
C PRO A 182 4.31 -2.71 -7.60
N ALA A 183 4.53 -1.73 -8.48
CA ALA A 183 5.84 -1.11 -8.71
C ALA A 183 5.86 0.39 -8.35
N HIS A 184 4.73 0.98 -7.97
CA HIS A 184 4.59 2.42 -7.75
C HIS A 184 3.87 2.70 -6.44
N THR A 185 4.26 1.98 -5.37
CA THR A 185 3.65 2.14 -4.05
C THR A 185 4.14 3.41 -3.37
N PHE A 186 3.21 4.25 -2.94
CA PHE A 186 3.45 5.36 -2.01
C PHE A 186 2.94 4.92 -0.64
N GLN A 187 3.79 5.02 0.37
CA GLN A 187 3.45 4.64 1.74
C GLN A 187 2.83 5.82 2.49
N GLY A 188 1.91 5.54 3.40
CA GLY A 188 1.47 6.53 4.38
C GLY A 188 2.61 6.90 5.35
N PRO A 189 2.59 8.12 5.92
CA PRO A 189 3.69 8.60 6.77
C PRO A 189 3.87 7.76 8.03
N GLU A 190 2.79 7.32 8.66
CA GLU A 190 2.83 6.47 9.85
C GLU A 190 3.50 5.13 9.57
N ARG A 191 3.04 4.43 8.54
CA ARG A 191 3.60 3.13 8.15
C ARG A 191 5.07 3.24 7.73
N ALA A 192 5.46 4.32 7.06
CA ALA A 192 6.85 4.54 6.67
C ALA A 192 7.74 4.76 7.89
N LEU A 193 7.26 5.49 8.90
CA LEU A 193 7.95 5.69 10.16
C LEU A 193 8.04 4.41 10.98
N ASP A 194 6.94 3.67 11.12
CA ASP A 194 6.92 2.40 11.86
C ASP A 194 7.89 1.40 11.26
N ARG A 195 7.96 1.34 9.94
CA ARG A 195 8.95 0.52 9.25
C ARG A 195 10.38 0.99 9.56
N ALA A 196 10.66 2.28 9.47
CA ALA A 196 12.00 2.83 9.73
C ALA A 196 12.46 2.60 11.18
N LEU A 197 11.54 2.67 12.14
CA LEU A 197 11.78 2.35 13.55
C LEU A 197 12.03 0.84 13.74
N THR A 198 11.20 -0.01 13.10
CA THR A 198 11.34 -1.47 13.17
C THR A 198 12.64 -1.97 12.54
N GLU A 199 13.06 -1.38 11.41
CA GLU A 199 14.31 -1.71 10.72
C GLU A 199 15.54 -1.10 11.39
N GLY A 200 15.37 -0.25 12.43
CA GLY A 200 16.45 0.42 13.14
C GLY A 200 17.07 1.59 12.35
N SER A 201 16.49 1.99 11.24
CA SER A 201 16.93 3.15 10.46
C SER A 201 16.69 4.47 11.19
N ILE A 202 15.65 4.50 12.04
CA ILE A 202 15.40 5.55 13.02
C ILE A 202 15.43 4.86 14.40
N SER A 203 16.24 5.41 15.32
CA SER A 203 16.34 4.85 16.67
C SER A 203 15.11 5.21 17.51
N PRO A 204 14.39 4.24 18.10
CA PRO A 204 13.29 4.53 19.03
C PRO A 204 13.77 5.10 20.37
N GLN A 205 15.08 5.12 20.64
CA GLN A 205 15.66 5.72 21.84
C GLN A 205 15.56 7.26 21.86
N LEU A 206 15.36 7.88 20.70
CA LEU A 206 15.14 9.33 20.61
C LEU A 206 13.72 9.65 21.15
N PRO A 207 13.58 10.40 22.26
CA PRO A 207 12.29 10.69 22.87
C PRO A 207 11.31 11.32 21.88
N PHE A 208 10.06 10.81 21.82
CA PHE A 208 9.00 11.31 20.94
C PHE A 208 9.36 11.34 19.45
N ILE A 209 10.35 10.57 18.97
CA ILE A 209 10.81 10.69 17.57
C ILE A 209 9.67 10.38 16.58
N LYS A 210 8.83 9.35 16.84
CA LYS A 210 7.69 9.07 15.96
C LYS A 210 6.73 10.24 15.89
N LYS A 211 6.37 10.83 17.02
CA LYS A 211 5.44 11.97 17.08
C LYS A 211 5.95 13.18 16.32
N GLN A 212 7.22 13.55 16.55
CA GLN A 212 7.82 14.72 15.93
C GLN A 212 8.05 14.52 14.43
N ALA A 213 8.54 13.35 14.05
CA ALA A 213 8.72 12.99 12.64
C ALA A 213 7.39 12.95 11.88
N LEU A 214 6.34 12.38 12.48
CA LEU A 214 5.00 12.33 11.87
C LEU A 214 4.45 13.74 11.65
N ALA A 215 4.56 14.63 12.64
CA ALA A 215 4.13 16.01 12.52
C ALA A 215 4.89 16.74 11.40
N ALA A 216 6.21 16.53 11.31
CA ALA A 216 7.03 17.10 10.26
C ALA A 216 6.67 16.54 8.87
N LEU A 217 6.39 15.24 8.74
CA LEU A 217 5.99 14.64 7.47
C LEU A 217 4.60 15.09 7.00
N GLN A 218 3.68 15.34 7.92
CA GLN A 218 2.31 15.78 7.62
C GLN A 218 2.20 17.28 7.35
N HIS A 219 3.25 18.04 7.65
CA HIS A 219 3.28 19.48 7.35
C HIS A 219 3.28 19.73 5.83
N VAL A 220 2.59 20.77 5.39
CA VAL A 220 2.52 21.15 3.98
C VAL A 220 3.66 22.11 3.65
N TYR A 221 4.58 21.69 2.80
CA TYR A 221 5.70 22.48 2.35
C TYR A 221 5.49 23.02 0.94
N ALA A 222 6.01 24.21 0.66
CA ALA A 222 5.88 24.85 -0.66
C ALA A 222 6.58 24.05 -1.78
N ASP A 223 7.74 23.48 -1.45
CA ASP A 223 8.56 22.68 -2.35
C ASP A 223 9.43 21.68 -1.57
N ARG A 224 10.07 20.75 -2.29
CA ARG A 224 10.90 19.69 -1.70
C ARG A 224 12.15 20.22 -0.98
N ASN A 225 12.77 21.28 -1.48
CA ASN A 225 13.95 21.86 -0.84
C ASN A 225 13.58 22.54 0.49
N THR A 226 12.45 23.21 0.53
CA THR A 226 11.88 23.76 1.76
C THR A 226 11.56 22.66 2.75
N ALA A 227 10.91 21.57 2.30
CA ALA A 227 10.65 20.41 3.15
C ALA A 227 11.93 19.84 3.77
N GLN A 228 12.99 19.66 2.97
CA GLN A 228 14.27 19.15 3.46
C GLN A 228 14.86 20.02 4.58
N ARG A 229 14.87 21.33 4.40
CA ARG A 229 15.40 22.28 5.40
C ARG A 229 14.54 22.32 6.66
N GLU A 230 13.22 22.41 6.49
CA GLU A 230 12.30 22.59 7.61
C GLU A 230 12.11 21.33 8.43
N ILE A 231 12.08 20.15 7.83
CA ILE A 231 12.11 18.87 8.54
C ILE A 231 13.36 18.81 9.44
N ALA A 232 14.52 19.13 8.88
CA ALA A 232 15.77 19.11 9.65
C ALA A 232 15.72 20.10 10.81
N SER A 233 15.37 21.36 10.55
CA SER A 233 15.35 22.40 11.58
C SER A 233 14.30 22.14 12.66
N THR A 234 13.16 21.59 12.32
CA THR A 234 12.09 21.26 13.28
C THR A 234 12.55 20.19 14.26
N LEU A 235 13.10 19.09 13.75
CA LEU A 235 13.60 18.01 14.60
C LEU A 235 14.81 18.44 15.43
N ASP A 236 15.77 19.13 14.82
CA ASP A 236 16.95 19.65 15.53
C ASP A 236 16.55 20.58 16.67
N ASN A 237 15.69 21.57 16.41
CA ASN A 237 15.21 22.50 17.40
C ASN A 237 14.44 21.83 18.54
N PHE A 238 13.62 20.82 18.22
CA PHE A 238 12.87 20.06 19.23
C PHE A 238 13.82 19.44 20.25
N TYR A 239 14.83 18.70 19.81
CA TYR A 239 15.76 18.01 20.70
C TYR A 239 16.66 19.02 21.43
N ARG A 240 17.16 20.03 20.76
CA ARG A 240 18.00 21.08 21.38
C ARG A 240 17.28 21.79 22.52
N THR A 241 15.97 22.02 22.37
CA THR A 241 15.19 22.77 23.35
C THR A 241 14.66 21.88 24.48
N ASN A 242 14.13 20.73 24.14
CA ASN A 242 13.39 19.89 25.10
C ASN A 242 14.24 18.75 25.69
N TYR A 243 15.28 18.32 24.97
CA TYR A 243 16.15 17.20 25.36
C TYR A 243 17.63 17.54 25.17
N PRO A 244 18.15 18.57 25.85
CA PRO A 244 19.53 19.09 25.62
C PRO A 244 20.61 18.04 25.94
N GLN A 245 20.37 17.12 26.88
CA GLN A 245 21.29 16.02 27.16
C GLN A 245 21.36 15.01 26.04
N THR A 246 20.20 14.51 25.57
CA THR A 246 20.10 13.66 24.38
C THR A 246 20.69 14.35 23.15
N TYR A 247 20.40 15.65 22.99
CA TYR A 247 20.98 16.45 21.91
C TYR A 247 22.50 16.44 21.93
N ALA A 248 23.11 16.59 23.10
CA ALA A 248 24.58 16.62 23.24
C ALA A 248 25.22 15.23 23.07
N GLN A 249 24.54 14.16 23.51
CA GLN A 249 25.10 12.80 23.54
C GLN A 249 24.83 12.01 22.26
N ASP A 250 23.67 12.19 21.62
CA ASP A 250 23.16 11.35 20.54
C ASP A 250 23.11 12.04 19.17
N GLN A 251 24.04 12.97 18.91
CA GLN A 251 24.13 13.73 17.66
C GLN A 251 24.09 12.83 16.40
N ALA A 252 24.76 11.68 16.44
CA ALA A 252 24.81 10.77 15.32
C ALA A 252 23.43 10.11 15.06
N LEU A 253 22.72 9.69 16.12
CA LEU A 253 21.38 9.13 16.00
C LEU A 253 20.39 10.16 15.46
N MET A 254 20.48 11.41 15.95
CA MET A 254 19.63 12.50 15.46
C MET A 254 19.87 12.81 13.99
N LYS A 255 21.12 12.93 13.57
CA LYS A 255 21.47 13.16 12.16
C LYS A 255 20.95 12.05 11.26
N THR A 256 21.09 10.81 11.72
CA THR A 256 20.55 9.64 11.00
C THR A 256 19.03 9.68 10.92
N ALA A 257 18.34 9.93 12.03
CA ALA A 257 16.89 10.04 12.07
C ALA A 257 16.37 11.16 11.16
N ILE A 258 16.95 12.36 11.22
CA ILE A 258 16.59 13.47 10.35
C ILE A 258 16.74 13.08 8.88
N GLY A 259 17.87 12.48 8.49
CA GLY A 259 18.10 12.03 7.11
C GLY A 259 17.07 11.00 6.64
N HIS A 260 16.67 10.06 7.50
CA HIS A 260 15.62 9.10 7.16
C HIS A 260 14.23 9.73 7.05
N VAL A 261 13.86 10.65 7.93
CA VAL A 261 12.58 11.40 7.83
C VAL A 261 12.53 12.21 6.54
N GLN A 262 13.62 12.90 6.20
CA GLN A 262 13.75 13.61 4.92
C GLN A 262 13.61 12.68 3.71
N SER A 263 14.21 11.48 3.78
CA SER A 263 14.12 10.46 2.73
C SER A 263 12.70 9.93 2.57
N ILE A 264 12.00 9.66 3.68
CA ILE A 264 10.58 9.23 3.67
C ILE A 264 9.72 10.28 2.95
N TYR A 265 9.91 11.58 3.27
CA TYR A 265 9.19 12.64 2.58
C TYR A 265 9.52 12.67 1.09
N ALA A 266 10.79 12.66 0.73
CA ALA A 266 11.27 12.77 -0.65
C ALA A 266 10.82 11.60 -1.54
N GLN A 267 10.57 10.42 -0.96
CA GLN A 267 10.10 9.24 -1.69
C GLN A 267 8.59 9.23 -1.93
N ASN A 268 7.80 9.97 -1.14
CA ASN A 268 6.35 9.85 -1.14
C ASN A 268 5.61 11.15 -1.47
N VAL A 269 6.26 12.32 -1.34
CA VAL A 269 5.63 13.62 -1.54
C VAL A 269 6.36 14.44 -2.61
N PHE A 270 5.60 14.92 -3.58
CA PHE A 270 6.09 15.69 -4.74
C PHE A 270 5.16 16.88 -4.96
N PRO A 271 5.37 18.01 -4.25
CA PRO A 271 4.49 19.18 -4.33
C PRO A 271 4.32 19.70 -5.76
N GLU A 272 5.37 19.71 -6.55
CA GLU A 272 5.39 20.17 -7.94
C GLU A 272 4.49 19.33 -8.85
N MET A 273 4.27 18.06 -8.49
CA MET A 273 3.39 17.13 -9.20
C MET A 273 2.03 16.96 -8.50
N LYS A 274 1.77 17.74 -7.43
CA LYS A 274 0.57 17.61 -6.59
C LYS A 274 0.36 16.20 -6.03
N VAL A 275 1.45 15.50 -5.74
CA VAL A 275 1.44 14.19 -5.10
C VAL A 275 1.75 14.37 -3.62
N THR A 276 0.83 13.95 -2.79
CA THR A 276 0.94 13.94 -1.33
C THR A 276 0.43 12.61 -0.77
N TRP A 277 0.44 12.48 0.54
CA TRP A 277 -0.10 11.32 1.24
C TRP A 277 -1.53 11.00 0.79
N GLY A 278 -1.81 9.75 0.43
CA GLY A 278 -3.14 9.32 -0.03
C GLY A 278 -3.54 9.73 -1.45
N THR A 279 -2.71 10.45 -2.20
CA THR A 279 -2.99 10.79 -3.61
C THR A 279 -3.27 9.52 -4.43
N TYR A 280 -2.50 8.47 -4.18
CA TYR A 280 -2.63 7.18 -4.85
C TYR A 280 -2.91 6.08 -3.81
N PRO A 281 -4.18 5.71 -3.59
CA PRO A 281 -4.53 4.65 -2.65
C PRO A 281 -3.94 3.30 -3.09
N ASN A 282 -3.48 2.52 -2.12
CA ASN A 282 -3.05 1.15 -2.31
C ASN A 282 -4.17 0.21 -1.83
N ASN A 283 -4.65 -0.65 -2.72
CA ASN A 283 -5.77 -1.53 -2.43
C ASN A 283 -5.37 -2.84 -1.73
N LEU A 284 -4.09 -3.03 -1.46
CA LEU A 284 -3.59 -4.22 -0.79
C LEU A 284 -3.77 -4.10 0.73
N GLY A 285 -4.60 -4.95 1.29
CA GLY A 285 -4.97 -4.88 2.72
C GLY A 285 -6.14 -3.94 2.98
N HIS A 286 -6.25 -3.43 4.22
CA HIS A 286 -7.34 -2.56 4.65
C HIS A 286 -6.95 -1.62 5.82
N THR A 287 -5.66 -1.48 6.10
CA THR A 287 -5.16 -0.67 7.23
C THR A 287 -4.97 0.80 6.86
N ASP A 288 -4.38 1.08 5.71
CA ASP A 288 -4.07 2.45 5.27
C ASP A 288 -5.17 3.04 4.37
N THR A 289 -5.89 2.17 3.70
CA THR A 289 -6.98 2.49 2.76
C THR A 289 -8.06 1.43 2.89
N PRO A 290 -9.29 1.65 2.43
CA PRO A 290 -10.34 0.64 2.47
C PRO A 290 -9.93 -0.70 1.86
N GLY A 291 -9.15 -0.70 0.77
CA GLY A 291 -8.61 -1.91 0.16
C GLY A 291 -9.64 -3.02 -0.01
N CYS A 292 -9.51 -4.11 0.75
CA CYS A 292 -10.46 -5.22 0.74
C CYS A 292 -11.87 -4.79 1.18
N PHE A 293 -11.96 -3.84 2.09
CA PHE A 293 -13.24 -3.33 2.61
C PHE A 293 -14.01 -2.44 1.63
N ARG A 294 -13.50 -2.21 0.42
CA ARG A 294 -14.31 -1.64 -0.67
C ARG A 294 -15.50 -2.53 -1.07
N CYS A 295 -15.41 -3.84 -0.78
CA CYS A 295 -16.46 -4.83 -1.04
C CYS A 295 -16.81 -5.65 0.21
N HIS A 296 -15.82 -5.91 1.11
CA HIS A 296 -15.97 -6.70 2.33
C HIS A 296 -16.30 -5.82 3.53
N ASP A 297 -17.17 -4.84 3.34
CA ASP A 297 -17.60 -3.85 4.34
C ASP A 297 -18.84 -4.29 5.16
N GLY A 298 -19.44 -5.43 4.78
CA GLY A 298 -20.71 -5.88 5.35
C GLY A 298 -21.95 -5.22 4.75
N ASN A 299 -21.77 -4.27 3.82
CA ASN A 299 -22.82 -3.44 3.23
C ASN A 299 -23.15 -3.78 1.79
N HIS A 300 -22.50 -4.77 1.21
CA HIS A 300 -22.83 -5.30 -0.13
C HIS A 300 -23.74 -6.49 0.01
N SER A 301 -25.03 -6.31 -0.33
CA SER A 301 -26.06 -7.31 -0.15
C SER A 301 -26.80 -7.66 -1.45
N SER A 302 -27.14 -8.94 -1.60
CA SER A 302 -27.97 -9.43 -2.70
C SER A 302 -29.45 -9.30 -2.40
N ALA A 303 -30.30 -9.34 -3.42
CA ALA A 303 -31.75 -9.34 -3.29
C ALA A 303 -32.28 -10.51 -2.41
N GLY A 304 -31.54 -11.61 -2.32
CA GLY A 304 -31.85 -12.76 -1.45
C GLY A 304 -31.33 -12.60 -0.01
N GLY A 305 -30.87 -11.43 0.41
CA GLY A 305 -30.40 -11.16 1.79
C GLY A 305 -29.00 -11.72 2.09
N ARG A 306 -28.27 -12.25 1.11
CA ARG A 306 -26.86 -12.68 1.31
C ARG A 306 -25.96 -11.47 1.21
N THR A 307 -25.02 -11.33 2.15
CA THR A 307 -24.01 -10.29 2.18
C THR A 307 -22.65 -10.83 1.74
N ILE A 308 -21.81 -9.98 1.15
CA ILE A 308 -20.37 -10.29 1.00
C ILE A 308 -19.79 -10.34 2.42
N SER A 309 -19.13 -11.46 2.73
CA SER A 309 -18.60 -11.70 4.08
C SER A 309 -17.57 -10.64 4.46
N ASN A 310 -17.72 -10.10 5.67
CA ASN A 310 -16.72 -9.26 6.37
C ASN A 310 -16.06 -10.00 7.54
N ASP A 311 -16.17 -11.33 7.56
CA ASP A 311 -15.52 -12.17 8.58
C ASP A 311 -14.01 -12.10 8.43
N CYS A 312 -13.33 -11.62 9.46
CA CYS A 312 -11.86 -11.52 9.52
C CYS A 312 -11.18 -12.88 9.27
N ALA A 313 -11.76 -13.95 9.82
CA ALA A 313 -11.21 -15.29 9.70
C ALA A 313 -11.28 -15.86 8.27
N ALA A 314 -12.04 -15.24 7.35
CA ALA A 314 -12.03 -15.62 5.95
C ALA A 314 -10.68 -15.33 5.27
N CYS A 315 -9.98 -14.27 5.70
CA CYS A 315 -8.76 -13.79 5.07
C CYS A 315 -7.49 -14.05 5.88
N HIS A 316 -7.57 -14.05 7.21
CA HIS A 316 -6.41 -14.23 8.10
C HIS A 316 -6.82 -14.73 9.47
N ASP A 317 -5.87 -15.32 10.17
CA ASP A 317 -5.96 -15.60 11.60
C ASP A 317 -5.05 -14.63 12.36
N LEU A 318 -5.59 -13.95 13.36
CA LEU A 318 -4.79 -13.07 14.23
C LEU A 318 -4.13 -13.91 15.30
N LEU A 319 -2.80 -13.91 15.33
CA LEU A 319 -2.00 -14.68 16.27
C LEU A 319 -1.53 -13.85 17.46
N ALA A 320 -1.39 -12.54 17.27
CA ALA A 320 -1.16 -11.55 18.31
C ALA A 320 -1.72 -10.21 17.82
N VAL A 321 -2.24 -9.37 18.72
CA VAL A 321 -2.81 -8.08 18.40
C VAL A 321 -2.27 -7.03 19.35
N SER A 322 -1.49 -6.09 18.79
CA SER A 322 -0.92 -4.95 19.54
C SER A 322 -0.19 -5.35 20.82
N GLU A 323 0.56 -6.44 20.78
CA GLU A 323 1.35 -6.91 21.91
C GLU A 323 2.76 -6.31 21.87
N LYS A 324 3.32 -5.98 23.03
CA LYS A 324 4.68 -5.44 23.14
C LYS A 324 5.74 -6.44 22.66
N ASP A 325 5.65 -7.68 23.13
CA ASP A 325 6.57 -8.78 22.82
C ASP A 325 5.77 -10.06 22.55
N PRO A 326 5.17 -10.24 21.36
CA PRO A 326 4.34 -11.39 21.08
C PRO A 326 5.12 -12.70 21.19
N LYS A 327 4.72 -13.58 22.13
CA LYS A 327 5.36 -14.88 22.34
C LYS A 327 5.36 -15.73 21.07
N ILE A 328 4.33 -15.59 20.24
CA ILE A 328 4.20 -16.33 18.98
C ILE A 328 5.39 -16.10 18.04
N LEU A 329 6.02 -14.93 18.06
CA LEU A 329 7.21 -14.66 17.23
C LEU A 329 8.39 -15.55 17.64
N THR A 330 8.57 -15.77 18.94
CA THR A 330 9.59 -16.68 19.45
C THR A 330 9.24 -18.14 19.15
N ASP A 331 7.98 -18.52 19.36
CA ASP A 331 7.50 -19.89 19.14
C ASP A 331 7.61 -20.30 17.65
N LEU A 332 7.46 -19.34 16.72
CA LEU A 332 7.61 -19.55 15.28
C LEU A 332 9.04 -19.34 14.77
N GLY A 333 9.99 -18.98 15.62
CA GLY A 333 11.36 -18.64 15.22
C GLY A 333 11.46 -17.33 14.44
N LEU A 334 10.41 -16.52 14.44
CA LEU A 334 10.37 -15.18 13.88
C LEU A 334 10.86 -14.21 14.96
N LYS A 335 12.16 -14.00 15.05
CA LYS A 335 12.71 -13.05 16.02
C LYS A 335 12.22 -11.64 15.69
N PRO A 336 11.76 -10.86 16.70
CA PRO A 336 11.63 -9.41 16.52
C PRO A 336 13.00 -8.84 16.13
N ALA A 337 13.00 -7.74 15.36
CA ALA A 337 14.23 -7.01 15.09
C ALA A 337 14.94 -6.72 16.43
N PRO A 338 16.26 -6.86 16.51
CA PRO A 338 16.96 -6.69 17.77
C PRO A 338 16.66 -5.28 18.29
N THR A 339 15.93 -5.21 19.38
CA THR A 339 15.94 -4.01 20.22
C THR A 339 17.38 -3.87 20.64
N THR A 340 18.08 -2.86 20.16
CA THR A 340 19.42 -2.54 20.62
C THR A 340 19.34 -2.37 22.13
N ALA A 341 19.76 -3.41 22.84
CA ALA A 341 19.78 -3.41 24.29
C ALA A 341 20.64 -2.20 24.72
N ALA A 342 20.06 -1.40 25.58
CA ALA A 342 20.76 -0.37 26.29
C ALA A 342 22.04 -0.97 26.89
N ASN A 343 23.20 -0.65 26.32
CA ASN A 343 24.45 -0.75 27.03
C ASN A 343 24.47 0.38 28.06
N GLY A 344 23.75 0.13 29.12
CA GLY A 344 23.74 0.98 30.29
C GLY A 344 24.16 0.19 31.50
N ALA A 345 25.14 0.69 32.14
CA ALA A 345 25.55 0.47 33.52
C ALA A 345 26.40 -0.79 33.81
N GLY A 346 27.63 -0.51 34.15
CA GLY A 346 28.41 -1.47 34.94
C GLY A 346 29.91 -1.19 34.96
N LYS A 347 30.32 -0.23 35.69
CA LYS A 347 31.43 -0.01 36.62
C LYS A 347 32.30 1.16 36.30
#